data_f9b7bc4108a91a7cbb939598e5684801
#
_entry.id   f9b7bc4108a91a7cbb939598e5684801
#
_cell.length_a   1.000
_cell.length_b   1.000
_cell.length_c   1.000
_cell.angle_alpha   90.00
_cell.angle_beta   90.00
_cell.angle_gamma   90.00
#
_symmetry.space_group_name_H-M   'P 1'
#
loop_
_entity.id
_entity.type
_entity.pdbx_description
1 polymer ?
#
loop_
_entity_poly.entity_id
_entity_poly.type
_entity_poly.pdbx_seq_one_letter_code
_entity_poly.pdbx_strand_id
1 'polypeptide(L)'
;EELEESFEIPKDFDAEEYFRNFFGVIIGEAPEDIRIRVVPNQVKYFRTLPLHGSQKEAVQGDGSSVFCYHIAPTFDFVQEILSHGADVEVLEPADLREYIQKTIRTMNSIYDNND
;
A
#
# COMPACT_ATOMS: atom_id res chain seq x y z
N GLU A 1 -25.56 -26.16 -9.29
CA GLU A 1 -25.58 -25.70 -9.04
C GLU A 1 -25.44 -25.06 -8.65
N GLU A 2 -25.17 -25.02 -8.47
CA GLU A 2 -25.04 -24.40 -8.11
C GLU A 2 -25.29 -23.68 -7.52
N LEU A 3 -25.31 -23.65 -7.02
CA LEU A 3 -25.71 -23.10 -6.53
C LEU A 3 -25.71 -22.43 -6.07
N GLU A 4 -25.65 -22.33 -5.37
CA GLU A 4 -25.59 -21.68 -4.98
C GLU A 4 -25.36 -20.95 -5.17
N GLU A 5 -25.39 -20.81 -5.27
CA GLU A 5 -25.16 -20.07 -5.74
C GLU A 5 -24.77 -18.86 -5.94
N SER A 6 -25.25 -18.12 -5.48
CA SER A 6 -25.06 -16.70 -5.46
C SER A 6 -23.68 -16.27 -5.07
N PHE A 7 -23.03 -17.05 -4.32
CA PHE A 7 -21.63 -16.80 -3.99
C PHE A 7 -20.66 -17.51 -4.85
N GLU A 8 -21.16 -18.16 -5.84
CA GLU A 8 -20.29 -18.95 -6.67
C GLU A 8 -19.32 -18.06 -7.41
N ILE A 9 -18.05 -18.33 -7.24
CA ILE A 9 -17.02 -17.60 -7.96
C ILE A 9 -16.95 -18.14 -9.36
N PRO A 10 -17.01 -17.27 -10.39
CA PRO A 10 -16.91 -17.74 -11.77
C PRO A 10 -15.63 -18.53 -11.99
N LYS A 11 -15.71 -19.48 -12.88
CA LYS A 11 -14.55 -20.33 -13.15
C LYS A 11 -13.37 -19.53 -13.67
N ASP A 12 -13.65 -18.47 -14.38
CA ASP A 12 -12.59 -17.63 -14.94
C ASP A 12 -12.27 -16.45 -14.03
N PHE A 13 -12.73 -16.50 -12.80
CA PHE A 13 -12.46 -15.41 -11.88
C PHE A 13 -10.96 -15.34 -11.59
N ASP A 14 -10.42 -14.14 -11.71
CA ASP A 14 -9.04 -13.86 -11.40
C ASP A 14 -9.03 -12.84 -10.25
N ALA A 15 -8.64 -13.28 -9.08
CA ALA A 15 -8.66 -12.43 -7.90
C ALA A 15 -7.75 -11.22 -8.08
N GLU A 16 -6.60 -11.43 -8.72
CA GLU A 16 -5.67 -10.33 -8.91
C GLU A 16 -6.23 -9.29 -9.86
N GLU A 17 -6.85 -9.74 -10.94
CA GLU A 17 -7.46 -8.82 -11.87
C GLU A 17 -8.61 -8.07 -11.22
N TYR A 18 -9.38 -8.76 -10.39
CA TYR A 18 -10.46 -8.14 -9.66
C TYR A 18 -9.95 -7.00 -8.79
N PHE A 19 -8.89 -7.26 -8.03
CA PHE A 19 -8.32 -6.23 -7.18
C PHE A 19 -7.73 -5.10 -7.98
N ARG A 20 -7.11 -5.41 -9.11
CA ARG A 20 -6.54 -4.38 -9.97
C ARG A 20 -7.63 -3.44 -10.48
N ASN A 21 -8.76 -4.00 -10.90
CA ASN A 21 -9.86 -3.20 -11.41
C ASN A 21 -10.57 -2.42 -10.32
N PHE A 22 -10.65 -3.01 -9.14
CA PHE A 22 -11.38 -2.42 -8.03
C PHE A 22 -10.55 -1.39 -7.28
N PHE A 23 -9.27 -1.70 -7.06
CA PHE A 23 -8.39 -0.87 -6.24
C PHE A 23 -7.39 -0.08 -7.06
N GLY A 24 -7.34 -0.28 -8.37
CA GLY A 24 -6.39 0.41 -9.21
C GLY A 24 -5.31 -0.51 -9.74
N VAL A 25 -4.50 0.01 -10.65
CA VAL A 25 -3.54 -0.82 -11.39
C VAL A 25 -2.28 -1.13 -10.61
N ILE A 26 -2.11 -0.59 -9.43
CA ILE A 26 -0.87 -0.77 -8.70
C ILE A 26 -0.74 -2.15 -8.07
N ILE A 27 -1.86 -2.86 -7.93
CA ILE A 27 -1.83 -4.22 -7.40
C ILE A 27 -1.29 -5.12 -8.48
N GLY A 28 -0.03 -5.53 -8.35
CA GLY A 28 0.61 -6.30 -9.39
C GLY A 28 1.64 -7.24 -8.82
N GLU A 29 2.21 -8.05 -9.71
CA GLU A 29 3.17 -9.08 -9.33
C GLU A 29 4.60 -8.70 -9.63
N ALA A 30 4.81 -7.72 -10.50
CA ALA A 30 6.15 -7.35 -10.89
C ALA A 30 6.80 -6.46 -9.84
N PRO A 31 8.03 -6.76 -9.43
CA PRO A 31 8.72 -5.90 -8.48
C PRO A 31 8.92 -4.51 -9.04
N GLU A 32 8.81 -3.53 -8.17
CA GLU A 32 9.02 -2.13 -8.51
C GLU A 32 9.85 -1.48 -7.42
N ASP A 33 10.49 -0.38 -7.76
CA ASP A 33 11.23 0.40 -6.77
C ASP A 33 10.25 1.30 -6.06
N ILE A 34 10.09 1.07 -4.77
CA ILE A 34 9.14 1.81 -3.96
C ILE A 34 9.90 2.60 -2.92
N ARG A 35 9.55 3.86 -2.75
CA ARG A 35 10.15 4.73 -1.74
C ARG A 35 9.08 5.30 -0.84
N ILE A 36 9.33 5.21 0.44
CA ILE A 36 8.44 5.80 1.44
C ILE A 36 9.25 6.68 2.38
N ARG A 37 8.60 7.72 2.88
CA ARG A 37 9.20 8.59 3.87
C ARG A 37 8.55 8.29 5.20
N VAL A 38 9.38 8.09 6.23
CA VAL A 38 8.92 7.73 7.56
C VAL A 38 9.28 8.85 8.52
N VAL A 39 8.32 9.26 9.35
CA VAL A 39 8.53 10.35 10.31
C VAL A 39 9.59 9.95 11.33
N PRO A 40 10.28 10.95 11.93
CA PRO A 40 11.44 10.66 12.78
C PRO A 40 11.16 9.69 13.92
N ASN A 41 10.01 9.80 14.57
CA ASN A 41 9.75 8.95 15.75
C ASN A 41 9.38 7.52 15.39
N GLN A 42 9.26 7.20 14.11
CA GLN A 42 8.98 5.83 13.67
C GLN A 42 10.15 5.18 12.96
N VAL A 43 11.21 5.94 12.69
CA VAL A 43 12.33 5.42 11.93
C VAL A 43 12.96 4.21 12.61
N LYS A 44 13.14 4.28 13.92
CA LYS A 44 13.77 3.20 14.65
C LYS A 44 12.95 1.91 14.56
N TYR A 45 11.62 2.05 14.58
CA TYR A 45 10.74 0.90 14.47
C TYR A 45 10.96 0.20 13.13
N PHE A 46 11.07 0.98 12.05
CA PHE A 46 11.28 0.41 10.72
C PHE A 46 12.64 -0.26 10.60
N ARG A 47 13.65 0.29 11.27
CA ARG A 47 14.97 -0.35 11.28
C ARG A 47 14.93 -1.69 11.97
N THR A 48 14.19 -1.78 13.07
CA THR A 48 14.12 -3.00 13.85
C THR A 48 13.26 -4.05 13.18
N LEU A 49 12.16 -3.62 12.53
CA LEU A 49 11.21 -4.52 11.90
C LEU A 49 11.02 -4.09 10.44
N PRO A 50 11.98 -4.42 9.55
CA PRO A 50 11.87 -4.02 8.16
C PRO A 50 10.63 -4.63 7.51
N LEU A 51 10.02 -3.86 6.62
CA LEU A 51 8.84 -4.34 5.90
C LEU A 51 9.20 -5.44 4.91
N HIS A 52 10.44 -5.43 4.43
CA HIS A 52 10.87 -6.41 3.43
C HIS A 52 12.39 -6.49 3.46
N GLY A 53 12.91 -7.64 3.03
CA GLY A 53 14.35 -7.87 3.06
C GLY A 53 15.16 -6.94 2.17
N SER A 54 14.52 -6.33 1.18
CA SER A 54 15.21 -5.40 0.29
C SER A 54 15.31 -3.98 0.85
N GLN A 55 14.83 -3.75 2.06
CA GLN A 55 14.78 -2.42 2.65
C GLN A 55 16.15 -1.77 2.74
N LYS A 56 16.24 -0.54 2.27
CA LYS A 56 17.42 0.30 2.41
C LYS A 56 16.97 1.65 2.92
N GLU A 57 17.84 2.31 3.67
CA GLU A 57 17.47 3.57 4.32
C GLU A 57 18.36 4.70 3.85
N ALA A 58 17.75 5.86 3.61
CA ALA A 58 18.48 7.10 3.35
C ALA A 58 18.03 8.12 4.39
N VAL A 59 18.89 8.42 5.33
CA VAL A 59 18.58 9.35 6.43
C VAL A 59 18.49 10.76 5.86
N GLN A 60 17.45 11.47 6.30
CA GLN A 60 17.22 12.85 5.87
C GLN A 60 17.69 13.82 6.94
N GLY A 61 17.86 15.09 6.53
CA GLY A 61 18.39 16.09 7.44
C GLY A 61 17.47 16.46 8.58
N ASP A 62 16.17 16.18 8.45
CA ASP A 62 15.20 16.54 9.46
C ASP A 62 14.92 15.39 10.44
N GLY A 63 15.69 14.31 10.36
CA GLY A 63 15.48 13.15 11.23
C GLY A 63 14.58 12.09 10.67
N SER A 64 13.83 12.40 9.62
CA SER A 64 13.07 11.37 8.93
C SER A 64 14.01 10.52 8.09
N SER A 65 13.49 9.41 7.56
CA SER A 65 14.24 8.59 6.64
C SER A 65 13.39 8.20 5.46
N VAL A 66 14.02 8.04 4.31
CA VAL A 66 13.38 7.47 3.14
C VAL A 66 13.84 6.03 3.07
N PHE A 67 12.86 5.13 3.08
CA PHE A 67 13.13 3.70 2.95
C PHE A 67 12.79 3.27 1.54
N CYS A 68 13.68 2.50 0.95
CA CYS A 68 13.54 2.04 -0.43
C CYS A 68 13.37 0.53 -0.46
N TYR A 69 12.50 0.07 -1.32
CA TYR A 69 12.20 -1.35 -1.47
C TYR A 69 12.17 -1.72 -2.93
N HIS A 70 12.56 -2.95 -3.21
CA HIS A 70 12.37 -3.53 -4.53
C HIS A 70 11.42 -4.71 -4.33
N ILE A 71 10.12 -4.48 -4.54
CA ILE A 71 9.09 -5.42 -4.17
C ILE A 71 7.86 -5.15 -5.03
N ALA A 72 7.09 -6.21 -5.28
CA ALA A 72 5.81 -6.02 -5.97
C ALA A 72 4.84 -5.29 -5.05
N PRO A 73 4.13 -4.27 -5.57
CA PRO A 73 3.16 -3.53 -4.75
C PRO A 73 1.86 -4.33 -4.62
N THR A 74 1.93 -5.40 -3.86
CA THR A 74 0.78 -6.26 -3.64
C THR A 74 -0.19 -5.60 -2.69
N PHE A 75 -1.40 -6.16 -2.63
CA PHE A 75 -2.42 -5.67 -1.72
C PHE A 75 -1.92 -5.70 -0.27
N ASP A 76 -1.22 -6.78 0.09
CA ASP A 76 -0.69 -6.90 1.45
C ASP A 76 0.30 -5.80 1.78
N PHE A 77 1.16 -5.45 0.83
CA PHE A 77 2.14 -4.38 1.05
C PHE A 77 1.43 -3.04 1.21
N VAL A 78 0.42 -2.80 0.38
CA VAL A 78 -0.37 -1.57 0.46
C VAL A 78 -1.07 -1.48 1.81
N GLN A 79 -1.64 -2.59 2.27
CA GLN A 79 -2.30 -2.62 3.57
C GLN A 79 -1.32 -2.32 4.69
N GLU A 80 -0.11 -2.84 4.59
CA GLU A 80 0.91 -2.58 5.59
C GLU A 80 1.23 -1.10 5.66
N ILE A 81 1.38 -0.45 4.50
CA ILE A 81 1.65 0.98 4.46
C ILE A 81 0.50 1.76 5.08
N LEU A 82 -0.73 1.42 4.72
CA LEU A 82 -1.89 2.13 5.25
C LEU A 82 -2.03 1.94 6.75
N SER A 83 -1.56 0.83 7.28
CA SER A 83 -1.68 0.55 8.71
C SER A 83 -0.82 1.50 9.55
N HIS A 84 0.15 2.15 8.94
CA HIS A 84 0.99 3.11 9.66
C HIS A 84 0.40 4.51 9.69
N GLY A 85 -0.72 4.71 9.01
CA GLY A 85 -1.42 5.99 9.06
C GLY A 85 -0.58 7.15 8.57
N ALA A 86 -0.57 8.23 9.35
CA ALA A 86 0.09 9.46 8.94
C ALA A 86 1.61 9.42 9.12
N ASP A 87 2.14 8.32 9.63
CA ASP A 87 3.58 8.23 9.89
C ASP A 87 4.39 7.87 8.64
N VAL A 88 3.73 7.47 7.58
CA VAL A 88 4.39 7.01 6.36
C VAL A 88 3.78 7.72 5.15
N GLU A 89 4.64 8.21 4.29
CA GLU A 89 4.21 8.84 3.04
C GLU A 89 4.84 8.09 1.88
N VAL A 90 4.03 7.65 0.92
CA VAL A 90 4.57 7.02 -0.30
C VAL A 90 5.08 8.12 -1.22
N LEU A 91 6.34 8.00 -1.62
CA LEU A 91 6.95 8.97 -2.53
C LEU A 91 6.93 8.47 -3.97
N GLU A 92 7.22 7.20 -4.17
CA GLU A 92 7.32 6.59 -5.49
C GLU A 92 6.88 5.16 -5.41
N PRO A 93 6.33 4.57 -6.46
CA PRO A 93 6.07 5.21 -7.77
C PRO A 93 4.82 6.09 -7.71
N ALA A 94 4.67 6.90 -8.75
CA ALA A 94 3.59 7.90 -8.78
C ALA A 94 2.21 7.27 -8.69
N ASP A 95 2.00 6.15 -9.37
CA ASP A 95 0.68 5.52 -9.37
C ASP A 95 0.35 4.90 -8.01
N LEU A 96 1.34 4.38 -7.30
CA LEU A 96 1.11 3.90 -5.93
C LEU A 96 0.76 5.08 -5.02
N ARG A 97 1.50 6.17 -5.14
CA ARG A 97 1.21 7.36 -4.36
C ARG A 97 -0.21 7.85 -4.62
N GLU A 98 -0.60 7.87 -5.88
CA GLU A 98 -1.95 8.31 -6.24
C GLU A 98 -3.02 7.39 -5.69
N TYR A 99 -2.77 6.09 -5.73
CA TYR A 99 -3.71 5.12 -5.17
C TYR A 99 -3.92 5.33 -3.68
N ILE A 100 -2.83 5.50 -2.96
CA ILE A 100 -2.90 5.76 -1.51
C ILE A 100 -3.66 7.06 -1.26
N GLN A 101 -3.38 8.08 -2.05
CA GLN A 101 -4.03 9.37 -1.90
C GLN A 101 -5.54 9.27 -2.12
N LYS A 102 -5.95 8.51 -3.13
CA LYS A 102 -7.38 8.32 -3.40
C LYS A 102 -8.04 7.53 -2.28
N THR A 103 -7.35 6.54 -1.76
CA THR A 103 -7.88 5.75 -0.66
C THR A 103 -8.11 6.62 0.56
N ILE A 104 -7.15 7.50 0.85
CA ILE A 104 -7.27 8.40 2.00
C ILE A 104 -8.47 9.34 1.83
N ARG A 105 -8.67 9.85 0.62
CA ARG A 105 -9.81 10.73 0.36
C ARG A 105 -11.12 9.98 0.57
N THR A 106 -11.19 8.74 0.13
CA THR A 106 -12.38 7.94 0.32
C THR A 106 -12.63 7.70 1.81
N MET A 107 -11.60 7.39 2.55
CA MET A 107 -11.70 7.20 3.99
C MET A 107 -12.19 8.46 4.68
N ASN A 108 -11.61 9.59 4.31
CA ASN A 108 -12.01 10.86 4.87
C ASN A 108 -13.48 11.17 4.58
N SER A 109 -13.91 10.87 3.36
CA SER A 109 -15.29 11.10 2.95
C SER A 109 -16.26 10.30 3.79
N ILE A 110 -15.91 9.06 4.11
CA ILE A 110 -16.75 8.20 4.94
C ILE A 110 -16.96 8.85 6.31
N TYR A 111 -15.89 9.32 6.91
CA TYR A 111 -16.01 9.94 8.24
C TYR A 111 -16.72 11.27 8.19
N ASP A 112 -16.52 12.04 7.14
CA ASP A 112 -17.22 13.31 7.00
C ASP A 112 -18.72 13.14 6.87
N ASN A 113 -19.14 12.05 6.21
CA ASN A 113 -20.56 11.82 5.97
C ASN A 113 -21.27 11.15 7.14
N ASN A 114 -20.54 10.78 8.16
CA ASN A 114 -21.12 10.09 9.31
C ASN A 114 -21.35 11.00 10.50
N ASP A 115 -21.28 12.28 10.28
CA ASP A 115 -21.57 13.25 11.37
C ASP A 115 -23.06 13.30 11.71
#